data_9d4d6982fc5b377767e5bb913d8726e3
#
_entry.id   9d4d6982fc5b377767e5bb913d8726e3
#
_cell.length_a   1.000
_cell.length_b   1.000
_cell.length_c   1.000
_cell.angle_alpha   90.00
_cell.angle_beta   90.00
_cell.angle_gamma   90.00
#
_symmetry.space_group_name_H-M   'P 1'
#
loop_
_entity.id
_entity.type
_entity.pdbx_description
1 polymer ?
#
loop_
_entity_poly.entity_id
_entity_poly.type
_entity_poly.pdbx_seq_one_letter_code
_entity_poly.pdbx_strand_id
1 'polypeptide(L)'
;MNVKFFCGKSAKIEVMKDKIRILHINDLHSHFEQYPQLKRAVDDLSQTDRELIKVDLGDNVDKSHPLSDATAGRFNIALMNELGIDYATIGNNEGIGLAKDELDCLYEQAQFQPIIGNLKDEEGQPEWAKPYLVHKTKAGTKIAFLAYTFPYYLTYAPNGWQVLDPMARLEEDLARSEVMDADLVIVLSHLGVRYDEQISETYPQVNLVIGSHTHHLFEEGKLINETYLAAADRYGYFLGCIDLTVENGQIIACQIEAIPTKDYILDLDKEDEAFIKAMREEGHRRLAQEKVANLGRKLNFNETCQLVLQAVCQET
;
A
#
# COMPACT_ATOMS: atom_id res chain seq x y z
N MET A 1 13.57 31.71 65.92
CA MET A 1 14.12 31.05 64.73
C MET A 1 12.94 30.45 63.96
N ASN A 2 12.48 31.12 62.91
CA ASN A 2 11.36 30.63 62.10
C ASN A 2 11.92 29.91 60.88
N VAL A 3 11.79 28.59 60.86
CA VAL A 3 12.13 27.75 59.68
C VAL A 3 10.93 27.73 58.75
N LYS A 4 11.00 28.42 57.61
CA LYS A 4 10.00 28.31 56.52
C LYS A 4 10.30 27.04 55.75
N PHE A 5 9.38 26.05 55.80
CA PHE A 5 9.36 24.94 54.88
C PHE A 5 8.89 25.43 53.50
N PHE A 6 9.78 25.38 52.50
CA PHE A 6 9.41 25.52 51.12
C PHE A 6 8.74 24.23 50.66
N CYS A 7 7.40 24.29 50.45
CA CYS A 7 6.67 23.25 49.79
C CYS A 7 7.01 23.30 48.27
N GLY A 8 7.88 22.43 47.83
CA GLY A 8 8.21 22.28 46.42
C GLY A 8 6.97 21.80 45.67
N LYS A 9 6.46 22.62 44.75
CA LYS A 9 5.46 22.16 43.74
C LYS A 9 6.15 21.05 42.93
N SER A 10 5.70 19.81 43.11
CA SER A 10 6.02 18.70 42.19
C SER A 10 5.52 19.12 40.81
N ALA A 11 6.41 19.43 39.88
CA ALA A 11 6.08 19.60 38.51
C ALA A 11 5.55 18.23 38.04
N LYS A 12 4.25 18.13 37.75
CA LYS A 12 3.72 16.99 36.97
C LYS A 12 4.45 17.04 35.63
N ILE A 13 5.31 16.07 35.39
CA ILE A 13 5.83 15.80 34.06
C ILE A 13 4.58 15.39 33.26
N GLU A 14 4.08 16.27 32.43
CA GLU A 14 3.02 15.96 31.48
C GLU A 14 3.66 15.02 30.44
N VAL A 15 3.33 13.74 30.53
CA VAL A 15 3.82 12.75 29.57
C VAL A 15 3.16 13.09 28.23
N MET A 16 3.97 13.49 27.27
CA MET A 16 3.46 13.83 25.92
C MET A 16 2.92 12.56 25.29
N LYS A 17 1.63 12.62 24.91
CA LYS A 17 0.97 11.58 24.13
C LYS A 17 1.18 11.89 22.66
N ASP A 18 1.68 10.91 21.92
CA ASP A 18 1.80 11.01 20.47
C ASP A 18 0.49 10.51 19.84
N LYS A 19 -0.09 11.31 18.98
CA LYS A 19 -1.31 10.99 18.26
C LYS A 19 -0.96 10.82 16.80
N ILE A 20 -1.20 9.63 16.27
CA ILE A 20 -0.82 9.24 14.92
C ILE A 20 -2.08 8.82 14.18
N ARG A 21 -2.24 9.28 12.94
CA ARG A 21 -3.23 8.79 11.99
C ARG A 21 -2.52 8.10 10.85
N ILE A 22 -2.91 6.86 10.57
CA ILE A 22 -2.47 6.14 9.38
C ILE A 22 -3.68 5.98 8.46
N LEU A 23 -3.55 6.50 7.23
CA LEU A 23 -4.50 6.23 6.15
C LEU A 23 -3.90 5.16 5.25
N HIS A 24 -4.70 4.16 4.87
CA HIS A 24 -4.20 3.10 4.01
C HIS A 24 -5.14 2.76 2.85
N ILE A 25 -4.52 2.51 1.69
CA ILE A 25 -5.19 2.11 0.45
C ILE A 25 -4.80 0.67 0.17
N ASN A 26 -5.79 -0.14 -0.20
CA ASN A 26 -5.63 -1.55 -0.49
C ASN A 26 -6.06 -1.86 -1.92
N ASP A 27 -5.26 -2.65 -2.61
CA ASP A 27 -5.68 -3.36 -3.82
C ASP A 27 -6.50 -2.48 -4.79
N LEU A 28 -5.96 -1.29 -5.15
CA LEU A 28 -6.68 -0.35 -6.04
C LEU A 28 -6.90 -0.93 -7.43
N HIS A 29 -5.98 -1.81 -7.91
CA HIS A 29 -6.05 -2.50 -9.20
C HIS A 29 -6.39 -1.58 -10.37
N SER A 30 -5.84 -0.37 -10.39
CA SER A 30 -6.07 0.63 -11.43
C SER A 30 -7.55 0.99 -11.66
N HIS A 31 -8.40 0.84 -10.64
CA HIS A 31 -9.81 1.27 -10.67
C HIS A 31 -9.92 2.80 -10.56
N PHE A 32 -9.42 3.51 -11.58
CA PHE A 32 -9.35 4.98 -11.58
C PHE A 32 -10.70 5.67 -11.58
N GLU A 33 -11.78 4.97 -11.90
CA GLU A 33 -13.15 5.46 -11.73
C GLU A 33 -13.52 5.73 -10.26
N GLN A 34 -12.83 5.11 -9.30
CA GLN A 34 -13.00 5.36 -7.88
C GLN A 34 -12.07 6.49 -7.35
N TYR A 35 -11.09 6.92 -8.16
CA TYR A 35 -10.09 7.87 -7.73
C TYR A 35 -10.66 9.21 -7.22
N PRO A 36 -11.68 9.83 -7.85
CA PRO A 36 -12.24 11.09 -7.35
C PRO A 36 -12.81 10.97 -5.93
N GLN A 37 -13.51 9.86 -5.63
CA GLN A 37 -14.06 9.58 -4.30
C GLN A 37 -12.96 9.34 -3.28
N LEU A 38 -12.00 8.48 -3.65
CA LEU A 38 -10.85 8.16 -2.82
C LEU A 38 -10.04 9.42 -2.48
N LYS A 39 -9.77 10.28 -3.48
CA LYS A 39 -9.03 11.52 -3.27
C LYS A 39 -9.74 12.45 -2.28
N ARG A 40 -11.05 12.64 -2.41
CA ARG A 40 -11.81 13.48 -1.46
C ARG A 40 -11.80 12.90 -0.05
N ALA A 41 -11.90 11.58 0.09
CA ALA A 41 -11.78 10.91 1.39
C ALA A 41 -10.39 11.14 2.01
N VAL A 42 -9.33 10.97 1.22
CA VAL A 42 -7.94 11.22 1.67
C VAL A 42 -7.76 12.68 2.05
N ASP A 43 -8.23 13.62 1.22
CA ASP A 43 -8.09 15.06 1.48
C ASP A 43 -8.82 15.49 2.77
N ASP A 44 -10.03 14.99 3.01
CA ASP A 44 -10.81 15.29 4.22
C ASP A 44 -10.16 14.70 5.48
N LEU A 45 -9.82 13.41 5.45
CA LEU A 45 -9.22 12.73 6.60
C LEU A 45 -7.77 13.15 6.87
N SER A 46 -7.12 13.80 5.90
CA SER A 46 -5.81 14.44 6.08
C SER A 46 -5.89 15.75 6.88
N GLN A 47 -7.08 16.32 7.07
CA GLN A 47 -7.29 17.49 7.92
C GLN A 47 -7.29 17.06 9.40
N THR A 48 -6.11 16.92 9.98
CA THR A 48 -5.94 16.40 11.34
C THR A 48 -4.81 17.12 12.08
N ASP A 49 -4.88 17.16 13.42
CA ASP A 49 -3.80 17.61 14.32
C ASP A 49 -2.84 16.48 14.70
N ARG A 50 -3.08 15.25 14.19
CA ARG A 50 -2.26 14.07 14.42
C ARG A 50 -1.04 14.04 13.48
N GLU A 51 -0.01 13.31 13.84
CA GLU A 51 1.02 12.90 12.87
C GLU A 51 0.33 12.03 11.81
N LEU A 52 0.36 12.47 10.56
CA LEU A 52 -0.30 11.78 9.45
C LEU A 52 0.73 10.95 8.69
N ILE A 53 0.39 9.68 8.46
CA ILE A 53 1.15 8.74 7.62
C ILE A 53 0.17 8.11 6.64
N LYS A 54 0.51 8.12 5.36
CA LYS A 54 -0.31 7.53 4.30
C LYS A 54 0.43 6.38 3.65
N VAL A 55 -0.20 5.19 3.60
CA VAL A 55 0.42 3.97 3.07
C VAL A 55 -0.42 3.33 1.99
N ASP A 56 0.24 2.71 1.02
CA ASP A 56 -0.37 1.85 0.01
C ASP A 56 0.10 0.41 0.20
N LEU A 57 -0.84 -0.53 0.14
CA LEU A 57 -0.61 -1.94 0.50
C LEU A 57 -0.31 -2.84 -0.71
N GLY A 58 0.03 -2.26 -1.86
CA GLY A 58 0.30 -3.01 -3.09
C GLY A 58 -0.95 -3.41 -3.88
N ASP A 59 -0.73 -4.05 -5.01
CA ASP A 59 -1.74 -4.28 -6.04
C ASP A 59 -2.47 -2.99 -6.43
N ASN A 60 -1.76 -1.87 -6.41
CA ASN A 60 -2.24 -0.60 -6.93
C ASN A 60 -2.26 -0.63 -8.46
N VAL A 61 -1.21 -1.19 -9.06
CA VAL A 61 -1.05 -1.33 -10.51
C VAL A 61 -1.78 -2.57 -11.01
N ASP A 62 -2.56 -2.40 -12.08
CA ASP A 62 -3.19 -3.50 -12.80
C ASP A 62 -3.35 -3.10 -14.28
N LYS A 63 -3.03 -4.01 -15.20
CA LYS A 63 -3.17 -3.80 -16.64
C LYS A 63 -4.63 -3.81 -17.12
N SER A 64 -5.61 -3.92 -16.21
CA SER A 64 -7.05 -3.81 -16.50
C SER A 64 -7.47 -2.44 -17.02
N HIS A 65 -6.77 -1.37 -16.61
CA HIS A 65 -7.01 -0.03 -17.11
C HIS A 65 -6.02 0.33 -18.24
N PRO A 66 -6.51 0.80 -19.41
CA PRO A 66 -5.65 1.02 -20.59
C PRO A 66 -4.52 2.04 -20.35
N LEU A 67 -4.68 3.01 -19.46
CA LEU A 67 -3.61 3.97 -19.18
C LEU A 67 -2.54 3.37 -18.26
N SER A 68 -2.93 2.51 -17.32
CA SER A 68 -1.98 1.76 -16.50
C SER A 68 -1.14 0.82 -17.38
N ASP A 69 -1.79 0.06 -18.26
CA ASP A 69 -1.13 -0.83 -19.22
C ASP A 69 -0.16 -0.04 -20.13
N ALA A 70 -0.66 1.02 -20.79
CA ALA A 70 0.13 1.86 -21.70
C ALA A 70 1.32 2.58 -21.04
N THR A 71 1.36 2.66 -19.72
CA THR A 71 2.43 3.33 -18.97
C THR A 71 3.21 2.39 -18.07
N ALA A 72 2.98 1.08 -18.17
CA ALA A 72 3.55 0.09 -17.26
C ALA A 72 3.40 0.52 -15.79
N GLY A 73 2.21 0.98 -15.39
CA GLY A 73 1.88 1.42 -14.03
C GLY A 73 2.38 2.80 -13.62
N ARG A 74 3.23 3.49 -14.40
CA ARG A 74 3.78 4.80 -14.01
C ARG A 74 2.71 5.87 -13.76
N PHE A 75 1.54 5.75 -14.42
CA PHE A 75 0.43 6.64 -14.13
C PHE A 75 -0.16 6.42 -12.73
N ASN A 76 -0.19 5.18 -12.24
CA ASN A 76 -0.57 4.87 -10.87
C ASN A 76 0.33 5.57 -9.86
N ILE A 77 1.66 5.58 -10.12
CA ILE A 77 2.62 6.28 -9.26
C ILE A 77 2.35 7.78 -9.23
N ALA A 78 1.97 8.39 -10.37
CA ALA A 78 1.59 9.81 -10.39
C ALA A 78 0.36 10.10 -9.53
N LEU A 79 -0.66 9.22 -9.54
CA LEU A 79 -1.83 9.34 -8.67
C LEU A 79 -1.49 9.11 -7.19
N MET A 80 -0.62 8.15 -6.88
CA MET A 80 -0.13 7.93 -5.51
C MET A 80 0.64 9.14 -4.98
N ASN A 81 1.45 9.79 -5.83
CA ASN A 81 2.11 11.05 -5.49
C ASN A 81 1.11 12.16 -5.20
N GLU A 82 0.04 12.28 -6.00
CA GLU A 82 -1.02 13.27 -5.79
C GLU A 82 -1.80 13.04 -4.48
N LEU A 83 -2.02 11.78 -4.10
CA LEU A 83 -2.59 11.41 -2.80
C LEU A 83 -1.64 11.69 -1.63
N GLY A 84 -0.36 11.91 -1.94
CA GLY A 84 0.71 12.16 -0.95
C GLY A 84 1.00 10.92 -0.12
N ILE A 85 1.07 9.75 -0.73
CA ILE A 85 1.53 8.52 -0.07
C ILE A 85 2.94 8.74 0.48
N ASP A 86 3.22 8.24 1.68
CA ASP A 86 4.53 8.30 2.32
C ASP A 86 5.32 6.99 2.11
N TYR A 87 4.62 5.85 2.25
CA TYR A 87 5.20 4.52 2.11
C TYR A 87 4.29 3.60 1.31
N ALA A 88 4.87 2.69 0.54
CA ALA A 88 4.12 1.67 -0.17
C ALA A 88 4.81 0.31 -0.08
N THR A 89 4.05 -0.77 -0.09
CA THR A 89 4.58 -2.08 -0.43
C THR A 89 4.18 -2.45 -1.85
N ILE A 90 4.60 -3.62 -2.33
CA ILE A 90 4.16 -4.15 -3.61
C ILE A 90 3.25 -5.36 -3.40
N GLY A 91 2.30 -5.52 -4.29
CA GLY A 91 1.55 -6.76 -4.41
C GLY A 91 2.07 -7.68 -5.51
N ASN A 92 1.31 -8.70 -5.82
CA ASN A 92 1.66 -9.61 -6.90
C ASN A 92 1.45 -8.99 -8.28
N ASN A 93 0.56 -8.03 -8.43
CA ASN A 93 0.34 -7.40 -9.73
C ASN A 93 1.53 -6.55 -10.17
N GLU A 94 2.21 -5.87 -9.26
CA GLU A 94 3.48 -5.21 -9.56
C GLU A 94 4.57 -6.26 -9.79
N GLY A 95 4.76 -7.20 -8.87
CA GLY A 95 5.89 -8.13 -8.87
C GLY A 95 5.85 -9.21 -9.96
N ILE A 96 4.66 -9.59 -10.43
CA ILE A 96 4.45 -10.65 -11.43
C ILE A 96 3.85 -10.09 -12.72
N GLY A 97 2.95 -9.11 -12.61
CA GLY A 97 2.21 -8.54 -13.73
C GLY A 97 3.05 -7.59 -14.60
N LEU A 98 4.12 -7.01 -14.06
CA LEU A 98 5.10 -6.20 -14.79
C LEU A 98 6.32 -7.03 -15.15
N ALA A 99 6.95 -6.74 -16.29
CA ALA A 99 8.27 -7.26 -16.58
C ALA A 99 9.30 -6.70 -15.57
N LYS A 100 10.45 -7.40 -15.40
CA LYS A 100 11.44 -6.96 -14.40
C LYS A 100 11.91 -5.53 -14.62
N ASP A 101 12.24 -5.17 -15.85
CA ASP A 101 12.67 -3.82 -16.23
C ASP A 101 11.55 -2.76 -16.07
N GLU A 102 10.28 -3.15 -16.28
CA GLU A 102 9.14 -2.28 -16.01
C GLU A 102 9.02 -1.98 -14.51
N LEU A 103 9.16 -3.01 -13.65
CA LEU A 103 9.10 -2.84 -12.20
C LEU A 103 10.32 -2.07 -11.67
N ASP A 104 11.52 -2.33 -12.18
CA ASP A 104 12.74 -1.61 -11.80
C ASP A 104 12.62 -0.09 -12.07
N CYS A 105 11.90 0.30 -13.14
CA CYS A 105 11.66 1.70 -13.49
C CYS A 105 10.35 2.28 -12.93
N LEU A 106 9.49 1.47 -12.33
CA LEU A 106 8.15 1.90 -11.89
C LEU A 106 8.23 3.07 -10.90
N TYR A 107 9.13 2.97 -9.95
CA TYR A 107 9.23 3.90 -8.82
C TYR A 107 10.22 5.06 -9.03
N GLU A 108 10.80 5.23 -10.24
CA GLU A 108 11.74 6.33 -10.53
C GLU A 108 11.17 7.72 -10.22
N GLN A 109 9.87 7.90 -10.38
CA GLN A 109 9.19 9.18 -10.13
C GLN A 109 8.36 9.17 -8.83
N ALA A 110 8.48 8.15 -8.00
CA ALA A 110 7.79 8.08 -6.72
C ALA A 110 8.31 9.15 -5.77
N GLN A 111 7.39 9.87 -5.12
CA GLN A 111 7.69 10.82 -4.04
C GLN A 111 7.53 10.18 -2.66
N PHE A 112 7.37 8.88 -2.63
CA PHE A 112 7.23 8.03 -1.45
C PHE A 112 8.29 6.94 -1.45
N GLN A 113 8.47 6.24 -0.32
CA GLN A 113 9.43 5.17 -0.20
C GLN A 113 8.76 3.80 -0.30
N PRO A 114 9.03 3.01 -1.35
CA PRO A 114 8.67 1.60 -1.38
C PRO A 114 9.43 0.79 -0.33
N ILE A 115 8.73 -0.17 0.29
CA ILE A 115 9.29 -1.07 1.30
C ILE A 115 8.91 -2.50 0.89
N ILE A 116 9.90 -3.40 0.81
CA ILE A 116 9.67 -4.82 0.57
C ILE A 116 10.80 -5.66 1.19
N GLY A 117 10.46 -6.49 2.15
CA GLY A 117 11.43 -7.28 2.90
C GLY A 117 11.75 -8.64 2.28
N ASN A 118 10.81 -9.22 1.53
CA ASN A 118 10.93 -10.59 1.06
C ASN A 118 11.08 -10.76 -0.45
N LEU A 119 11.45 -9.71 -1.18
CA LEU A 119 11.76 -9.79 -2.61
C LEU A 119 13.23 -9.44 -2.86
N LYS A 120 13.88 -10.23 -3.71
CA LYS A 120 15.26 -10.02 -4.15
C LYS A 120 15.38 -10.33 -5.64
N ASP A 121 16.44 -9.83 -6.25
CA ASP A 121 16.95 -10.28 -7.53
C ASP A 121 18.34 -10.93 -7.39
N GLU A 122 19.05 -11.13 -8.49
CA GLU A 122 20.40 -11.71 -8.49
C GLU A 122 21.43 -10.83 -7.77
N GLU A 123 21.22 -9.51 -7.72
CA GLU A 123 22.10 -8.54 -7.06
C GLU A 123 21.74 -8.34 -5.58
N GLY A 124 20.57 -8.80 -5.16
CA GLY A 124 20.08 -8.74 -3.78
C GLY A 124 18.82 -7.93 -3.61
N GLN A 125 18.84 -6.96 -2.68
CA GLN A 125 17.69 -6.05 -2.44
C GLN A 125 17.51 -5.12 -3.63
N PRO A 126 16.27 -4.98 -4.20
CA PRO A 126 16.02 -4.02 -5.27
C PRO A 126 16.40 -2.59 -4.88
N GLU A 127 17.07 -1.85 -5.76
CA GLU A 127 17.54 -0.48 -5.47
C GLU A 127 16.38 0.49 -5.19
N TRP A 128 15.23 0.26 -5.82
CA TRP A 128 14.03 1.10 -5.67
C TRP A 128 13.30 0.91 -4.33
N ALA A 129 13.59 -0.15 -3.54
CA ALA A 129 12.90 -0.43 -2.29
C ALA A 129 13.86 -0.63 -1.11
N LYS A 130 13.39 -0.27 0.08
CA LYS A 130 14.06 -0.63 1.35
C LYS A 130 13.51 -1.94 1.89
N PRO A 131 14.33 -2.78 2.54
CA PRO A 131 13.87 -4.01 3.18
C PRO A 131 12.95 -3.75 4.37
N TYR A 132 13.15 -2.65 5.07
CA TYR A 132 12.34 -2.10 6.17
C TYR A 132 12.66 -0.60 6.32
N LEU A 133 11.86 0.10 7.14
CA LEU A 133 12.08 1.52 7.42
C LEU A 133 11.69 1.84 8.87
N VAL A 134 12.48 2.69 9.54
CA VAL A 134 12.09 3.25 10.83
C VAL A 134 11.72 4.73 10.65
N HIS A 135 10.43 5.00 10.81
CA HIS A 135 9.87 6.36 10.86
C HIS A 135 9.97 6.93 12.27
N LYS A 136 10.36 8.18 12.38
CA LYS A 136 10.34 8.90 13.66
C LYS A 136 9.34 10.05 13.58
N THR A 137 8.31 10.00 14.40
CA THR A 137 7.30 11.05 14.47
C THR A 137 7.88 12.36 15.03
N LYS A 138 7.17 13.46 14.86
CA LYS A 138 7.57 14.77 15.44
C LYS A 138 7.63 14.73 16.97
N ALA A 139 6.79 13.91 17.61
CA ALA A 139 6.82 13.72 19.07
C ALA A 139 7.91 12.77 19.53
N GLY A 140 8.56 12.05 18.60
CA GLY A 140 9.72 11.22 18.86
C GLY A 140 9.48 9.72 18.87
N THR A 141 8.23 9.25 18.73
CA THR A 141 7.90 7.83 18.62
C THR A 141 8.57 7.22 17.39
N LYS A 142 9.25 6.09 17.56
CA LYS A 142 9.87 5.33 16.49
C LYS A 142 8.95 4.21 16.05
N ILE A 143 8.63 4.15 14.78
CA ILE A 143 7.77 3.13 14.17
C ILE A 143 8.58 2.38 13.12
N ALA A 144 8.79 1.08 13.35
CA ALA A 144 9.37 0.21 12.34
C ALA A 144 8.26 -0.29 11.39
N PHE A 145 8.38 0.05 10.10
CA PHE A 145 7.56 -0.50 9.03
C PHE A 145 8.29 -1.66 8.38
N LEU A 146 7.69 -2.84 8.44
CA LEU A 146 8.11 -4.06 7.75
C LEU A 146 7.08 -4.35 6.66
N ALA A 147 7.49 -4.85 5.50
CA ALA A 147 6.56 -5.08 4.40
C ALA A 147 6.86 -6.36 3.63
N TYR A 148 5.83 -7.10 3.25
CA TYR A 148 5.97 -8.40 2.61
C TYR A 148 4.89 -8.62 1.55
N THR A 149 5.28 -9.24 0.41
CA THR A 149 4.36 -9.69 -0.63
C THR A 149 4.17 -11.21 -0.58
N PHE A 150 3.02 -11.68 -1.10
CA PHE A 150 2.66 -13.10 -1.10
C PHE A 150 3.66 -13.92 -1.93
N PRO A 151 4.16 -15.06 -1.41
CA PRO A 151 5.27 -15.78 -2.02
C PRO A 151 4.83 -16.74 -3.14
N TYR A 152 4.43 -16.22 -4.30
CA TYR A 152 4.19 -17.04 -5.49
C TYR A 152 5.52 -17.54 -6.10
N TYR A 153 6.21 -18.46 -5.40
CA TYR A 153 7.56 -18.92 -5.73
C TYR A 153 7.75 -19.30 -7.20
N LEU A 154 6.78 -20.02 -7.79
CA LEU A 154 6.88 -20.49 -9.18
C LEU A 154 6.65 -19.39 -10.22
N THR A 155 6.04 -18.28 -9.83
CA THR A 155 5.67 -17.21 -10.76
C THR A 155 6.66 -16.04 -10.71
N TYR A 156 7.23 -15.75 -9.55
CA TYR A 156 8.26 -14.72 -9.40
C TYR A 156 9.58 -15.12 -10.09
N ALA A 157 9.99 -16.38 -9.98
CA ALA A 157 11.28 -16.85 -10.51
C ALA A 157 11.44 -16.67 -12.03
N PRO A 158 10.44 -17.00 -12.89
CA PRO A 158 10.54 -16.74 -14.33
C PRO A 158 10.64 -15.26 -14.67
N ASN A 159 10.14 -14.37 -13.78
CA ASN A 159 10.18 -12.92 -13.95
C ASN A 159 11.47 -12.28 -13.39
N GLY A 160 12.48 -13.09 -13.05
CA GLY A 160 13.78 -12.60 -12.56
C GLY A 160 13.80 -12.20 -11.08
N TRP A 161 12.77 -12.60 -10.31
CA TRP A 161 12.67 -12.29 -8.88
C TRP A 161 12.76 -13.55 -8.02
N GLN A 162 13.43 -13.45 -6.90
CA GLN A 162 13.40 -14.43 -5.82
C GLN A 162 12.53 -13.87 -4.68
N VAL A 163 11.34 -14.44 -4.50
CA VAL A 163 10.52 -14.18 -3.32
C VAL A 163 10.93 -15.13 -2.20
N LEU A 164 11.13 -14.59 -1.00
CA LEU A 164 11.54 -15.33 0.19
C LEU A 164 10.30 -15.67 1.05
N ASP A 165 10.47 -16.67 1.92
CA ASP A 165 9.43 -16.99 2.90
C ASP A 165 9.17 -15.80 3.84
N PRO A 166 7.94 -15.27 3.88
CA PRO A 166 7.65 -14.05 4.61
C PRO A 166 7.75 -14.22 6.13
N MET A 167 7.45 -15.43 6.67
CA MET A 167 7.50 -15.67 8.10
C MET A 167 8.94 -15.75 8.59
N ALA A 168 9.80 -16.49 7.88
CA ALA A 168 11.22 -16.55 8.17
C ALA A 168 11.86 -15.17 8.05
N ARG A 169 11.44 -14.39 7.04
CA ARG A 169 11.97 -13.03 6.83
C ARG A 169 11.52 -12.06 7.92
N LEU A 170 10.26 -12.15 8.35
CA LEU A 170 9.75 -11.36 9.48
C LEU A 170 10.55 -11.66 10.76
N GLU A 171 10.84 -12.93 11.05
CA GLU A 171 11.64 -13.31 12.21
C GLU A 171 13.06 -12.71 12.17
N GLU A 172 13.71 -12.73 11.00
CA GLU A 172 15.01 -12.08 10.80
C GLU A 172 14.94 -10.56 10.99
N ASP A 173 13.88 -9.91 10.46
CA ASP A 173 13.74 -8.47 10.53
C ASP A 173 13.39 -8.01 11.95
N LEU A 174 12.60 -8.76 12.72
CA LEU A 174 12.32 -8.50 14.14
C LEU A 174 13.57 -8.59 15.02
N ALA A 175 14.59 -9.35 14.61
CA ALA A 175 15.86 -9.48 15.32
C ALA A 175 16.87 -8.36 15.01
N ARG A 176 16.55 -7.43 14.11
CA ARG A 176 17.44 -6.29 13.77
C ARG A 176 17.45 -5.26 14.89
N SER A 177 18.62 -4.71 15.18
CA SER A 177 18.78 -3.71 16.24
C SER A 177 17.86 -2.51 16.09
N GLU A 178 17.73 -1.99 14.86
CA GLU A 178 16.90 -0.81 14.57
C GLU A 178 15.40 -1.10 14.77
N VAL A 179 14.95 -2.32 14.47
CA VAL A 179 13.56 -2.76 14.68
C VAL A 179 13.30 -3.03 16.16
N MET A 180 14.25 -3.65 16.87
CA MET A 180 14.17 -3.87 18.33
C MET A 180 14.17 -2.57 19.12
N ASP A 181 14.82 -1.51 18.62
CA ASP A 181 14.88 -0.18 19.24
C ASP A 181 13.65 0.69 18.88
N ALA A 182 12.75 0.20 18.05
CA ALA A 182 11.51 0.90 17.72
C ALA A 182 10.48 0.75 18.84
N ASP A 183 9.66 1.80 19.03
CA ASP A 183 8.55 1.80 19.98
C ASP A 183 7.38 0.95 19.50
N LEU A 184 7.15 0.97 18.17
CA LEU A 184 6.08 0.22 17.50
C LEU A 184 6.62 -0.52 16.27
N VAL A 185 6.10 -1.73 16.04
CA VAL A 185 6.32 -2.50 14.82
C VAL A 185 5.00 -2.63 14.06
N ILE A 186 4.97 -2.14 12.83
CA ILE A 186 3.81 -2.20 11.93
C ILE A 186 4.20 -3.00 10.69
N VAL A 187 3.38 -4.01 10.36
CA VAL A 187 3.55 -4.82 9.16
C VAL A 187 2.59 -4.34 8.07
N LEU A 188 3.14 -3.90 6.93
CA LEU A 188 2.41 -3.66 5.70
C LEU A 188 2.34 -4.98 4.93
N SER A 189 1.22 -5.67 5.04
CA SER A 189 1.07 -7.04 4.59
C SER A 189 0.32 -7.12 3.26
N HIS A 190 1.03 -7.52 2.20
CA HIS A 190 0.36 -8.02 0.99
C HIS A 190 0.41 -9.55 0.93
N LEU A 191 0.08 -10.20 2.07
CA LEU A 191 0.17 -11.65 2.25
C LEU A 191 -1.21 -12.33 2.32
N GLY A 192 -2.25 -11.57 2.64
CA GLY A 192 -3.60 -12.07 2.84
C GLY A 192 -3.90 -12.50 4.28
N VAL A 193 -5.19 -12.54 4.57
CA VAL A 193 -5.75 -12.65 5.92
C VAL A 193 -5.19 -13.81 6.75
N ARG A 194 -4.85 -14.94 6.14
CA ARG A 194 -4.29 -16.10 6.87
C ARG A 194 -2.90 -15.82 7.43
N TYR A 195 -2.05 -15.17 6.66
CA TYR A 195 -0.74 -14.74 7.14
C TYR A 195 -0.87 -13.62 8.18
N ASP A 196 -1.80 -12.69 7.98
CA ASP A 196 -2.03 -11.59 8.91
C ASP A 196 -2.45 -12.10 10.29
N GLU A 197 -3.37 -13.08 10.34
CA GLU A 197 -3.77 -13.76 11.57
C GLU A 197 -2.61 -14.56 12.18
N GLN A 198 -1.85 -15.31 11.36
CA GLN A 198 -0.70 -16.08 11.84
C GLN A 198 0.41 -15.17 12.41
N ILE A 199 0.70 -14.02 11.80
CA ILE A 199 1.65 -13.03 12.32
C ILE A 199 1.18 -12.56 13.70
N SER A 200 -0.09 -12.19 13.82
CA SER A 200 -0.68 -11.69 15.07
C SER A 200 -0.70 -12.74 16.19
N GLU A 201 -0.82 -14.01 15.84
CA GLU A 201 -0.79 -15.11 16.81
C GLU A 201 0.63 -15.48 17.26
N THR A 202 1.62 -15.29 16.37
CA THR A 202 2.99 -15.82 16.55
C THR A 202 3.96 -14.78 17.10
N TYR A 203 3.83 -13.50 16.68
CA TYR A 203 4.83 -12.47 16.96
C TYR A 203 4.27 -11.32 17.82
N PRO A 204 4.32 -11.43 19.15
CA PRO A 204 3.79 -10.40 20.06
C PRO A 204 4.54 -9.06 19.96
N GLN A 205 5.68 -9.00 19.27
CA GLN A 205 6.42 -7.76 19.00
C GLN A 205 5.71 -6.89 17.93
N VAL A 206 4.84 -7.49 17.09
CA VAL A 206 4.08 -6.77 16.08
C VAL A 206 2.85 -6.12 16.73
N ASN A 207 2.75 -4.81 16.64
CA ASN A 207 1.65 -4.06 17.26
C ASN A 207 0.44 -3.90 16.33
N LEU A 208 0.69 -3.83 15.01
CA LEU A 208 -0.34 -3.62 14.00
C LEU A 208 0.04 -4.34 12.70
N VAL A 209 -0.91 -5.05 12.11
CA VAL A 209 -0.83 -5.57 10.74
C VAL A 209 -1.88 -4.85 9.90
N ILE A 210 -1.46 -4.23 8.81
CA ILE A 210 -2.36 -3.65 7.80
C ILE A 210 -2.33 -4.61 6.62
N GLY A 211 -3.43 -5.38 6.45
CA GLY A 211 -3.51 -6.51 5.53
C GLY A 211 -4.17 -6.17 4.20
N SER A 212 -3.79 -6.89 3.15
CA SER A 212 -4.23 -6.74 1.76
C SER A 212 -4.28 -8.09 1.04
N HIS A 213 -4.25 -8.14 -0.29
CA HIS A 213 -4.19 -9.32 -1.16
C HIS A 213 -5.47 -10.16 -1.23
N THR A 214 -6.09 -10.51 -0.13
CA THR A 214 -7.32 -11.33 -0.11
C THR A 214 -8.60 -10.50 -0.11
N HIS A 215 -8.49 -9.18 -0.30
CA HIS A 215 -9.59 -8.23 -0.42
C HIS A 215 -10.61 -8.34 0.74
N HIS A 216 -10.12 -8.62 1.93
CA HIS A 216 -10.98 -8.69 3.11
C HIS A 216 -11.23 -7.30 3.69
N LEU A 217 -12.34 -7.17 4.43
CA LEU A 217 -12.75 -5.93 5.05
C LEU A 217 -12.88 -6.15 6.56
N PHE A 218 -12.23 -5.29 7.33
CA PHE A 218 -12.46 -5.15 8.76
C PHE A 218 -13.01 -3.74 9.04
N GLU A 219 -14.33 -3.61 9.13
CA GLU A 219 -14.98 -2.30 9.27
C GLU A 219 -14.48 -1.51 10.50
N GLU A 220 -14.26 -2.20 11.62
CA GLU A 220 -13.79 -1.60 12.88
C GLU A 220 -12.44 -2.19 13.33
N GLY A 221 -11.73 -2.87 12.41
CA GLY A 221 -10.52 -3.60 12.73
C GLY A 221 -10.77 -4.88 13.53
N LYS A 222 -9.69 -5.57 13.90
CA LYS A 222 -9.71 -6.79 14.69
C LYS A 222 -8.54 -6.76 15.66
N LEU A 223 -8.70 -7.37 16.83
CA LEU A 223 -7.62 -7.56 17.80
C LEU A 223 -7.42 -9.07 17.99
N ILE A 224 -6.20 -9.54 17.72
CA ILE A 224 -5.77 -10.93 17.99
C ILE A 224 -4.62 -10.86 18.97
N ASN A 225 -4.78 -11.44 20.15
CA ASN A 225 -3.88 -11.26 21.27
C ASN A 225 -3.69 -9.75 21.57
N GLU A 226 -2.48 -9.20 21.33
CA GLU A 226 -2.15 -7.79 21.53
C GLU A 226 -1.89 -7.04 20.20
N THR A 227 -2.09 -7.71 19.05
CA THR A 227 -1.87 -7.18 17.71
C THR A 227 -3.18 -6.71 17.09
N TYR A 228 -3.22 -5.47 16.64
CA TYR A 228 -4.34 -4.93 15.86
C TYR A 228 -4.21 -5.35 14.39
N LEU A 229 -5.35 -5.64 13.75
CA LEU A 229 -5.45 -5.93 12.31
C LEU A 229 -6.40 -4.94 11.65
N ALA A 230 -5.98 -4.38 10.53
CA ALA A 230 -6.76 -3.51 9.68
C ALA A 230 -6.75 -4.03 8.24
N ALA A 231 -7.85 -3.86 7.52
CA ALA A 231 -7.95 -4.10 6.07
C ALA A 231 -9.16 -3.36 5.51
N ALA A 232 -9.06 -2.84 4.29
CA ALA A 232 -10.06 -1.93 3.70
C ALA A 232 -10.50 -2.37 2.29
N ASP A 233 -10.82 -3.67 2.12
CA ASP A 233 -11.31 -4.24 0.86
C ASP A 233 -10.38 -3.95 -0.34
N ARG A 234 -10.89 -3.42 -1.46
CA ARG A 234 -10.17 -3.21 -2.72
C ARG A 234 -10.80 -2.09 -3.54
N TYR A 235 -10.18 -1.76 -4.67
CA TYR A 235 -10.68 -0.89 -5.73
C TYR A 235 -10.95 0.56 -5.28
N GLY A 236 -10.50 0.93 -4.08
CA GLY A 236 -10.80 2.23 -3.51
C GLY A 236 -12.24 2.39 -3.02
N TYR A 237 -12.98 1.28 -2.82
CA TYR A 237 -14.32 1.32 -2.23
C TYR A 237 -14.31 1.76 -0.76
N PHE A 238 -13.21 1.51 -0.07
CA PHE A 238 -12.95 1.95 1.28
C PHE A 238 -11.58 2.60 1.40
N LEU A 239 -11.47 3.55 2.29
CA LEU A 239 -10.21 4.09 2.80
C LEU A 239 -10.03 3.65 4.23
N GLY A 240 -8.93 2.96 4.53
CA GLY A 240 -8.64 2.60 5.92
C GLY A 240 -8.12 3.80 6.71
N CYS A 241 -8.63 3.98 7.92
CA CYS A 241 -8.22 5.02 8.85
C CYS A 241 -7.90 4.40 10.22
N ILE A 242 -6.67 4.59 10.69
CA ILE A 242 -6.20 4.06 11.96
C ILE A 242 -5.71 5.21 12.81
N ASP A 243 -6.37 5.46 13.94
CA ASP A 243 -6.00 6.48 14.92
C ASP A 243 -5.34 5.83 16.13
N LEU A 244 -4.05 6.06 16.30
CA LEU A 244 -3.27 5.60 17.45
C LEU A 244 -3.03 6.74 18.43
N THR A 245 -3.04 6.40 19.72
CA THR A 245 -2.48 7.24 20.78
C THR A 245 -1.39 6.45 21.49
N VAL A 246 -0.17 6.98 21.45
CA VAL A 246 1.03 6.33 22.01
C VAL A 246 1.50 7.09 23.24
N GLU A 247 1.82 6.39 24.30
CA GLU A 247 2.39 6.94 25.54
C GLU A 247 3.51 6.01 26.00
N ASN A 248 4.71 6.56 26.21
CA ASN A 248 5.90 5.79 26.61
C ASN A 248 6.19 4.56 25.70
N GLY A 249 6.04 4.72 24.39
CA GLY A 249 6.29 3.65 23.43
C GLY A 249 5.20 2.57 23.36
N GLN A 250 4.05 2.76 23.99
CA GLN A 250 2.95 1.79 24.02
C GLN A 250 1.68 2.41 23.45
N ILE A 251 0.92 1.64 22.69
CA ILE A 251 -0.42 2.03 22.22
C ILE A 251 -1.38 1.99 23.41
N ILE A 252 -1.90 3.16 23.82
CA ILE A 252 -2.89 3.27 24.89
C ILE A 252 -4.32 3.42 24.37
N ALA A 253 -4.48 3.74 23.09
CA ALA A 253 -5.75 3.73 22.37
C ALA A 253 -5.50 3.49 20.89
N CYS A 254 -6.36 2.68 20.29
CA CYS A 254 -6.38 2.40 18.86
C CYS A 254 -7.84 2.40 18.38
N GLN A 255 -8.11 3.16 17.33
CA GLN A 255 -9.39 3.15 16.62
C GLN A 255 -9.09 2.82 15.16
N ILE A 256 -9.78 1.84 14.61
CA ILE A 256 -9.64 1.40 13.22
C ILE A 256 -11.00 1.49 12.57
N GLU A 257 -11.06 2.11 11.40
CA GLU A 257 -12.27 2.24 10.60
C GLU A 257 -11.94 2.02 9.12
N ALA A 258 -12.71 1.21 8.44
CA ALA A 258 -12.74 1.19 6.99
C ALA A 258 -13.89 2.08 6.51
N ILE A 259 -13.55 3.25 5.98
CA ILE A 259 -14.49 4.32 5.65
C ILE A 259 -14.94 4.18 4.20
N PRO A 260 -16.24 4.02 3.91
CA PRO A 260 -16.74 3.90 2.55
C PRO A 260 -16.49 5.20 1.75
N THR A 261 -15.74 5.12 0.66
CA THR A 261 -15.42 6.30 -0.16
C THR A 261 -16.63 6.87 -0.90
N LYS A 262 -17.64 6.04 -1.17
CA LYS A 262 -18.93 6.48 -1.74
C LYS A 262 -19.63 7.55 -0.90
N ASP A 263 -19.35 7.64 0.40
CA ASP A 263 -19.98 8.62 1.28
C ASP A 263 -19.43 10.04 1.05
N TYR A 264 -18.29 10.17 0.36
CA TYR A 264 -17.66 11.44 -0.01
C TYR A 264 -18.18 12.02 -1.33
N ILE A 265 -18.78 11.19 -2.18
CA ILE A 265 -19.46 11.64 -3.40
C ILE A 265 -20.66 10.75 -3.63
N LEU A 266 -21.86 11.31 -3.55
CA LEU A 266 -23.08 10.58 -3.93
C LEU A 266 -23.19 10.44 -5.44
N ASP A 267 -22.84 11.51 -6.18
CA ASP A 267 -22.84 11.53 -7.65
C ASP A 267 -21.53 12.21 -8.11
N LEU A 268 -20.87 11.61 -9.11
CA LEU A 268 -19.73 12.23 -9.79
C LEU A 268 -20.15 13.52 -10.46
N ASP A 269 -19.36 14.57 -10.31
CA ASP A 269 -19.57 15.80 -11.05
C ASP A 269 -19.01 15.71 -12.49
N LYS A 270 -19.24 16.78 -13.30
CA LYS A 270 -18.76 16.78 -14.67
C LYS A 270 -17.24 16.78 -14.82
N GLU A 271 -16.52 17.28 -13.82
CA GLU A 271 -15.06 17.30 -13.82
C GLU A 271 -14.52 15.89 -13.53
N ASP A 272 -15.13 15.18 -12.59
CA ASP A 272 -14.83 13.78 -12.29
C ASP A 272 -15.09 12.88 -13.51
N GLU A 273 -16.27 13.02 -14.13
CA GLU A 273 -16.61 12.24 -15.34
C GLU A 273 -15.63 12.53 -16.49
N ALA A 274 -15.27 13.81 -16.69
CA ALA A 274 -14.30 14.21 -17.70
C ALA A 274 -12.90 13.66 -17.40
N PHE A 275 -12.47 13.66 -16.14
CA PHE A 275 -11.20 13.09 -15.70
C PHE A 275 -11.14 11.57 -15.97
N ILE A 276 -12.13 10.80 -15.51
CA ILE A 276 -12.23 9.36 -15.74
C ILE A 276 -12.21 9.03 -17.24
N LYS A 277 -12.99 9.76 -18.03
CA LYS A 277 -13.04 9.58 -19.48
C LYS A 277 -11.71 9.89 -20.15
N ALA A 278 -11.08 11.01 -19.78
CA ALA A 278 -9.79 11.43 -20.35
C ALA A 278 -8.69 10.41 -20.10
N MET A 279 -8.62 9.84 -18.90
CA MET A 279 -7.65 8.78 -18.59
C MET A 279 -7.81 7.55 -19.46
N ARG A 280 -9.05 7.10 -19.66
CA ARG A 280 -9.36 5.93 -20.51
C ARG A 280 -9.04 6.21 -21.97
N GLU A 281 -9.43 7.37 -22.48
CA GLU A 281 -9.16 7.78 -23.88
C GLU A 281 -7.65 7.92 -24.12
N GLU A 282 -6.90 8.50 -23.19
CA GLU A 282 -5.45 8.64 -23.30
C GLU A 282 -4.76 7.28 -23.29
N GLY A 283 -5.20 6.36 -22.45
CA GLY A 283 -4.67 4.99 -22.42
C GLY A 283 -4.88 4.29 -23.78
N HIS A 284 -6.09 4.30 -24.30
CA HIS A 284 -6.37 3.73 -25.63
C HIS A 284 -5.57 4.42 -26.74
N ARG A 285 -5.41 5.74 -26.67
CA ARG A 285 -4.60 6.48 -27.64
C ARG A 285 -3.14 6.04 -27.63
N ARG A 286 -2.55 5.82 -26.45
CA ARG A 286 -1.17 5.34 -26.32
C ARG A 286 -1.01 3.93 -26.82
N LEU A 287 -1.86 3.01 -26.41
CA LEU A 287 -1.85 1.60 -26.86
C LEU A 287 -2.03 1.49 -28.39
N ALA A 288 -2.85 2.38 -28.98
CA ALA A 288 -3.07 2.38 -30.43
C ALA A 288 -1.87 2.91 -31.26
N GLN A 289 -0.82 3.44 -30.63
CA GLN A 289 0.39 3.88 -31.32
C GLN A 289 1.28 2.69 -31.75
N GLU A 290 1.17 1.56 -31.08
CA GLU A 290 1.82 0.32 -31.51
C GLU A 290 1.01 -0.35 -32.62
N LYS A 291 1.49 -0.22 -33.84
CA LYS A 291 0.90 -0.92 -34.97
C LYS A 291 1.37 -2.37 -35.02
N VAL A 292 0.57 -3.26 -34.50
CA VAL A 292 0.83 -4.71 -34.56
C VAL A 292 0.55 -5.25 -35.96
N ALA A 293 -0.46 -4.73 -36.69
CA ALA A 293 -0.78 -5.15 -38.04
C ALA A 293 -1.56 -4.06 -38.81
N ASN A 294 -1.48 -4.06 -40.14
CA ASN A 294 -2.33 -3.28 -41.01
C ASN A 294 -3.33 -4.22 -41.71
N LEU A 295 -4.55 -4.23 -41.23
CA LEU A 295 -5.64 -4.99 -41.83
C LEU A 295 -6.32 -4.09 -42.85
N GLY A 296 -6.29 -4.43 -44.12
CA GLY A 296 -6.87 -3.62 -45.21
C GLY A 296 -8.39 -3.34 -45.11
N ARG A 297 -9.06 -3.84 -44.05
CA ARG A 297 -10.47 -3.62 -43.74
C ARG A 297 -10.74 -3.72 -42.23
N LYS A 298 -11.90 -3.21 -41.80
CA LYS A 298 -12.38 -3.44 -40.42
C LYS A 298 -12.80 -4.92 -40.29
N LEU A 299 -12.41 -5.55 -39.21
CA LEU A 299 -12.88 -6.87 -38.80
C LEU A 299 -14.10 -6.73 -37.87
N ASN A 300 -15.00 -7.70 -37.92
CA ASN A 300 -16.00 -7.87 -36.87
C ASN A 300 -15.38 -8.64 -35.67
N PHE A 301 -16.12 -8.74 -34.56
CA PHE A 301 -15.64 -9.39 -33.34
C PHE A 301 -15.16 -10.83 -33.58
N ASN A 302 -15.95 -11.65 -34.34
CA ASN A 302 -15.59 -13.04 -34.59
C ASN A 302 -14.31 -13.17 -35.43
N GLU A 303 -14.17 -12.33 -36.46
CA GLU A 303 -12.98 -12.29 -37.32
C GLU A 303 -11.76 -11.87 -36.54
N THR A 304 -11.91 -10.92 -35.60
CA THR A 304 -10.82 -10.51 -34.70
C THR A 304 -10.40 -11.65 -33.78
N CYS A 305 -11.35 -12.34 -33.15
CA CYS A 305 -11.07 -13.51 -32.31
C CYS A 305 -10.37 -14.62 -33.09
N GLN A 306 -10.80 -14.90 -34.33
CA GLN A 306 -10.16 -15.90 -35.17
C GLN A 306 -8.71 -15.52 -35.53
N LEU A 307 -8.46 -14.24 -35.84
CA LEU A 307 -7.11 -13.75 -36.14
C LEU A 307 -6.18 -13.89 -34.97
N VAL A 308 -6.63 -13.52 -33.78
CA VAL A 308 -5.84 -13.65 -32.53
C VAL A 308 -5.55 -15.11 -32.23
N LEU A 309 -6.56 -15.99 -32.32
CA LEU A 309 -6.34 -17.43 -32.12
C LEU A 309 -5.35 -18.02 -33.12
N GLN A 310 -5.38 -17.60 -34.38
CA GLN A 310 -4.42 -18.06 -35.38
C GLN A 310 -3.01 -17.56 -35.10
N ALA A 311 -2.85 -16.33 -34.63
CA ALA A 311 -1.53 -15.79 -34.26
C ALA A 311 -0.94 -16.57 -33.06
N VAL A 312 -1.73 -16.80 -32.00
CA VAL A 312 -1.31 -17.58 -30.83
C VAL A 312 -0.95 -19.02 -31.18
N CYS A 313 -1.71 -19.68 -32.09
CA CYS A 313 -1.41 -21.05 -32.50
C CYS A 313 -0.21 -21.18 -33.47
N GLN A 314 0.32 -20.08 -34.00
CA GLN A 314 1.50 -20.08 -34.86
C GLN A 314 2.80 -19.86 -34.08
N GLU A 315 2.73 -19.34 -32.86
CA GLU A 315 3.88 -19.14 -31.96
C GLU A 315 4.16 -20.32 -31.02
N THR A 316 3.29 -21.32 -31.00
CA THR A 316 3.46 -22.58 -30.25
C THR A 316 3.82 -23.73 -31.20
#